data_b56dcfac5367ee012e109543797ae1bb
#
_entry.id   b56dcfac5367ee012e109543797ae1bb
#
_cell.length_a   1.000
_cell.length_b   1.000
_cell.length_c   1.000
_cell.angle_alpha   90.00
_cell.angle_beta   90.00
_cell.angle_gamma   90.00
#
_symmetry.space_group_name_H-M   'P 1'
#
loop_
_entity.id
_entity.type
_entity.pdbx_description
1 polymer ?
#
loop_
_entity_poly.entity_id
_entity_poly.type
_entity_poly.pdbx_seq_one_letter_code
_entity_poly.pdbx_strand_id
1 'polypeptide(L)'
;MSTAGTTAHAPVPTEGLTSPDRVPVRRALVSVYDKTGLVELATALDGAGVEILSTGSTAAVIAGAGLPVTPVEEVTGFPECLQGRVKTLHPAVHAGILADRRKPDHMDQLAALGVAPIDLVVVNLYPFTDTVASHAPFDACVEQIDIGGPAMVRAAAKNHPAVAVVTDPDRYTQVVRAVEDGGFTLAQRRELAAAAFAHTAAYDAAVATWLAQQVEAGEAAEAADAVEAANGAPAAPAGMPRYVGAAYHRLATLRYGENPHQRAAVYTTAHAAGPAGVAGARQLSGKAMSFNNYTDTDAAVRAAYDHGETTCVAVVKHANPCGIAVSPTGDVAEAHRKAHACDPVSAYGGVIATNATVTAAMARQVKPVFTEVVAAPAYEPEAVEILATKRNLRVLVVEPPTPGGYDVKQISGGAVIQERDLVNAPGDLPSGWRLVAGEPASPDVVADLVFAWRAVRAVRSNAILLARDGATVGVGMGQVNRVDSCRLAVERANTLGSRSTGDAATAPAKGAVGGAQASEVLTGAPEERARGAVAASDAFFPFADGLQVLLDAGVRAVVQPGGSIRDSEVIAAARAAGVTMYLTGTRHFSH
;
A
#
# COMPACT_ATOMS: atom_id res chain seq x y z
N MET A 1 44.83 -29.92 17.83
CA MET A 1 43.87 -29.25 16.91
C MET A 1 42.97 -30.34 16.35
N SER A 2 41.80 -30.49 16.95
CA SER A 2 40.79 -31.49 16.51
C SER A 2 39.81 -30.77 15.61
N THR A 3 39.81 -31.11 14.34
CA THR A 3 38.80 -30.67 13.38
C THR A 3 37.53 -31.44 13.67
N ALA A 4 36.58 -30.79 14.37
CA ALA A 4 35.21 -31.30 14.46
C ALA A 4 34.60 -31.26 13.06
N GLY A 5 34.46 -32.42 12.42
CA GLY A 5 33.76 -32.60 11.17
C GLY A 5 32.30 -32.23 11.37
N THR A 6 31.81 -31.21 10.66
CA THR A 6 30.40 -30.93 10.45
C THR A 6 29.80 -32.17 9.79
N THR A 7 29.04 -32.96 10.55
CA THR A 7 28.16 -34.00 10.00
C THR A 7 27.06 -33.29 9.24
N ALA A 8 27.26 -33.09 7.94
CA ALA A 8 26.15 -32.73 7.05
C ALA A 8 25.06 -33.78 7.25
N HIS A 9 23.83 -33.37 7.56
CA HIS A 9 22.68 -34.26 7.58
C HIS A 9 22.63 -34.98 6.23
N ALA A 10 22.85 -36.30 6.25
CA ALA A 10 22.72 -37.09 5.05
C ALA A 10 21.31 -36.87 4.46
N PRO A 11 21.17 -36.65 3.17
CA PRO A 11 19.85 -36.48 2.56
C PRO A 11 19.02 -37.75 2.84
N VAL A 12 17.84 -37.55 3.44
CA VAL A 12 16.92 -38.63 3.70
C VAL A 12 16.47 -39.20 2.35
N PRO A 13 16.66 -40.51 2.08
CA PRO A 13 16.27 -41.09 0.79
C PRO A 13 14.78 -40.88 0.52
N THR A 14 14.48 -40.22 -0.59
CA THR A 14 13.09 -39.97 -1.06
C THR A 14 12.80 -40.70 -2.37
N GLU A 15 13.78 -41.38 -2.93
CA GLU A 15 13.63 -42.17 -4.16
C GLU A 15 12.63 -43.30 -3.96
N GLY A 16 11.70 -43.48 -4.90
CA GLY A 16 10.67 -44.51 -4.88
C GLY A 16 9.45 -44.21 -4.02
N LEU A 17 9.39 -43.09 -3.29
CA LEU A 17 8.22 -42.72 -2.51
C LEU A 17 7.08 -42.20 -3.38
N THR A 18 5.99 -42.94 -3.48
CA THR A 18 4.78 -42.50 -4.20
C THR A 18 3.79 -41.89 -3.23
N SER A 19 3.40 -40.64 -3.49
CA SER A 19 2.36 -39.95 -2.70
C SER A 19 0.98 -40.37 -3.19
N PRO A 20 0.06 -40.79 -2.29
CA PRO A 20 -1.32 -41.11 -2.67
C PRO A 20 -1.99 -39.84 -3.20
N ASP A 21 -2.75 -39.97 -4.27
CA ASP A 21 -3.47 -38.82 -4.82
C ASP A 21 -4.50 -38.32 -3.81
N ARG A 22 -5.36 -39.22 -3.30
CA ARG A 22 -6.38 -38.85 -2.32
C ARG A 22 -6.08 -39.45 -0.95
N VAL A 23 -6.20 -38.64 0.09
CA VAL A 23 -6.02 -39.04 1.49
C VAL A 23 -7.31 -38.70 2.25
N PRO A 24 -8.02 -39.73 2.78
CA PRO A 24 -9.21 -39.51 3.59
C PRO A 24 -8.85 -38.83 4.92
N VAL A 25 -9.79 -38.06 5.44
CA VAL A 25 -9.68 -37.42 6.76
C VAL A 25 -10.38 -38.33 7.77
N ARG A 26 -9.63 -38.88 8.73
CA ARG A 26 -10.14 -39.68 9.83
C ARG A 26 -9.95 -39.02 11.18
N ARG A 27 -8.90 -38.18 11.30
CA ARG A 27 -8.57 -37.45 12.51
C ARG A 27 -8.14 -36.00 12.15
N ALA A 28 -8.80 -35.02 12.78
CA ALA A 28 -8.53 -33.63 12.60
C ALA A 28 -8.05 -32.97 13.90
N LEU A 29 -6.98 -32.19 13.85
CA LEU A 29 -6.56 -31.29 14.94
C LEU A 29 -7.06 -29.90 14.63
N VAL A 30 -7.95 -29.38 15.49
CA VAL A 30 -8.59 -28.06 15.31
C VAL A 30 -8.21 -27.17 16.48
N SER A 31 -7.46 -26.11 16.22
CA SER A 31 -7.03 -25.11 17.21
C SER A 31 -7.03 -23.73 16.57
N VAL A 32 -8.09 -22.97 16.78
CA VAL A 32 -8.31 -21.69 16.08
C VAL A 32 -8.54 -20.56 17.09
N TYR A 33 -8.01 -19.37 16.80
CA TYR A 33 -8.34 -18.14 17.50
C TYR A 33 -9.67 -17.58 17.00
N ASP A 34 -9.79 -17.33 15.69
CA ASP A 34 -11.03 -16.94 15.03
C ASP A 34 -11.96 -18.16 14.92
N LYS A 35 -13.13 -18.06 15.54
CA LYS A 35 -14.16 -19.11 15.63
C LYS A 35 -15.20 -19.02 14.50
N THR A 36 -15.01 -18.13 13.52
CA THR A 36 -15.92 -18.00 12.38
C THR A 36 -16.06 -19.33 11.65
N GLY A 37 -17.29 -19.81 11.48
CA GLY A 37 -17.61 -21.08 10.81
C GLY A 37 -17.12 -22.36 11.51
N LEU A 38 -16.62 -22.26 12.77
CA LEU A 38 -16.07 -23.40 13.51
C LEU A 38 -17.11 -24.49 13.79
N VAL A 39 -18.32 -24.09 14.20
CA VAL A 39 -19.38 -25.06 14.57
C VAL A 39 -19.87 -25.81 13.34
N GLU A 40 -20.05 -25.12 12.22
CA GLU A 40 -20.43 -25.71 10.93
C GLU A 40 -19.37 -26.69 10.44
N LEU A 41 -18.09 -26.31 10.53
CA LEU A 41 -16.96 -27.19 10.20
C LEU A 41 -16.95 -28.44 11.08
N ALA A 42 -17.04 -28.27 12.40
CA ALA A 42 -17.02 -29.38 13.36
C ALA A 42 -18.22 -30.33 13.17
N THR A 43 -19.42 -29.78 12.87
CA THR A 43 -20.61 -30.55 12.54
C THR A 43 -20.40 -31.42 11.30
N ALA A 44 -19.78 -30.86 10.25
CA ALA A 44 -19.52 -31.61 9.03
C ALA A 44 -18.45 -32.69 9.23
N LEU A 45 -17.42 -32.42 10.03
CA LEU A 45 -16.38 -33.42 10.38
C LEU A 45 -16.97 -34.57 11.19
N ASP A 46 -17.75 -34.28 12.23
CA ASP A 46 -18.42 -35.31 13.07
C ASP A 46 -19.40 -36.14 12.23
N GLY A 47 -20.24 -35.48 11.42
CA GLY A 47 -21.17 -36.16 10.51
C GLY A 47 -20.50 -37.10 9.51
N ALA A 48 -19.24 -36.88 9.20
CA ALA A 48 -18.40 -37.76 8.37
C ALA A 48 -17.60 -38.80 9.17
N GLY A 49 -17.77 -38.88 10.48
CA GLY A 49 -17.07 -39.79 11.36
C GLY A 49 -15.60 -39.44 11.60
N VAL A 50 -15.22 -38.19 11.47
CA VAL A 50 -13.87 -37.68 11.73
C VAL A 50 -13.70 -37.41 13.23
N GLU A 51 -12.70 -38.01 13.85
CA GLU A 51 -12.31 -37.68 15.23
C GLU A 51 -11.72 -36.28 15.32
N ILE A 52 -12.30 -35.43 16.17
CA ILE A 52 -11.83 -34.05 16.35
C ILE A 52 -10.99 -33.95 17.62
N LEU A 53 -9.71 -33.63 17.46
CA LEU A 53 -8.82 -33.24 18.55
C LEU A 53 -8.82 -31.70 18.67
N SER A 54 -8.89 -31.16 19.89
CA SER A 54 -8.88 -29.72 20.07
C SER A 54 -8.32 -29.30 21.44
N THR A 55 -8.09 -28.00 21.60
CA THR A 55 -7.52 -27.41 22.81
C THR A 55 -8.35 -26.26 23.34
N GLY A 56 -8.32 -26.03 24.65
CA GLY A 56 -8.77 -24.81 25.33
C GLY A 56 -10.13 -24.29 24.85
N SER A 57 -10.19 -23.03 24.46
CA SER A 57 -11.44 -22.37 24.04
C SER A 57 -12.04 -22.96 22.75
N THR A 58 -11.25 -23.53 21.85
CA THR A 58 -11.77 -24.17 20.64
C THR A 58 -12.53 -25.44 20.99
N ALA A 59 -11.95 -26.29 21.87
CA ALA A 59 -12.64 -27.50 22.38
C ALA A 59 -13.93 -27.13 23.13
N ALA A 60 -13.91 -26.08 23.96
CA ALA A 60 -15.08 -25.63 24.69
C ALA A 60 -16.24 -25.18 23.76
N VAL A 61 -15.95 -24.51 22.65
CA VAL A 61 -16.97 -24.11 21.67
C VAL A 61 -17.57 -25.33 20.96
N ILE A 62 -16.73 -26.30 20.55
CA ILE A 62 -17.19 -27.52 19.87
C ILE A 62 -18.06 -28.36 20.83
N ALA A 63 -17.59 -28.58 22.06
CA ALA A 63 -18.35 -29.31 23.09
C ALA A 63 -19.65 -28.58 23.46
N GLY A 64 -19.63 -27.25 23.56
CA GLY A 64 -20.81 -26.43 23.82
C GLY A 64 -21.88 -26.49 22.73
N ALA A 65 -21.52 -26.87 21.52
CA ALA A 65 -22.42 -27.17 20.42
C ALA A 65 -22.97 -28.59 20.45
N GLY A 66 -22.60 -29.41 21.47
CA GLY A 66 -23.05 -30.77 21.62
C GLY A 66 -22.29 -31.78 20.73
N LEU A 67 -21.15 -31.40 20.17
CA LEU A 67 -20.35 -32.25 19.28
C LEU A 67 -19.22 -32.95 20.06
N PRO A 68 -18.88 -34.21 19.69
CA PRO A 68 -17.79 -34.92 20.32
C PRO A 68 -16.45 -34.26 19.97
N VAL A 69 -15.61 -34.09 20.98
CA VAL A 69 -14.26 -33.54 20.84
C VAL A 69 -13.33 -34.16 21.86
N THR A 70 -12.16 -34.61 21.41
CA THR A 70 -11.13 -35.18 22.28
C THR A 70 -10.15 -34.06 22.66
N PRO A 71 -9.99 -33.72 23.95
CA PRO A 71 -8.96 -32.80 24.40
C PRO A 71 -7.55 -33.30 24.04
N VAL A 72 -6.66 -32.42 23.61
CA VAL A 72 -5.27 -32.78 23.26
C VAL A 72 -4.54 -33.36 24.48
N GLU A 73 -4.89 -32.96 25.68
CA GLU A 73 -4.35 -33.46 26.95
C GLU A 73 -4.59 -34.96 27.13
N GLU A 74 -5.69 -35.50 26.61
CA GLU A 74 -5.96 -36.95 26.64
C GLU A 74 -5.02 -37.74 25.72
N VAL A 75 -4.62 -37.11 24.59
CA VAL A 75 -3.70 -37.74 23.63
C VAL A 75 -2.24 -37.62 24.08
N THR A 76 -1.90 -36.54 24.75
CA THR A 76 -0.52 -36.28 25.19
C THR A 76 -0.21 -36.83 26.56
N GLY A 77 -1.24 -37.04 27.40
CA GLY A 77 -1.07 -37.33 28.82
C GLY A 77 -0.43 -36.21 29.61
N PHE A 78 -0.35 -35.02 29.02
CA PHE A 78 0.30 -33.86 29.60
C PHE A 78 -0.71 -32.70 29.75
N PRO A 79 -0.91 -32.17 30.97
CA PRO A 79 -1.87 -31.08 31.20
C PRO A 79 -1.40 -29.78 30.58
N GLU A 80 -2.34 -28.93 30.20
CA GLU A 80 -2.06 -27.54 29.85
C GLU A 80 -1.31 -26.85 30.99
N CYS A 81 -0.21 -26.16 30.68
CA CYS A 81 0.61 -25.49 31.68
C CYS A 81 1.04 -24.09 31.23
N LEU A 82 1.62 -23.30 32.14
CA LEU A 82 2.11 -21.95 31.89
C LEU A 82 1.03 -21.05 31.26
N GLN A 83 -0.19 -21.10 31.80
CA GLN A 83 -1.33 -20.31 31.32
C GLN A 83 -1.67 -20.54 29.84
N GLY A 84 -1.41 -21.76 29.34
CA GLY A 84 -1.71 -22.14 27.97
C GLY A 84 -0.58 -21.93 26.96
N ARG A 85 0.58 -21.46 27.37
CA ARG A 85 1.74 -21.33 26.48
C ARG A 85 2.26 -22.67 25.96
N VAL A 86 2.01 -23.76 26.71
CA VAL A 86 2.35 -25.14 26.30
C VAL A 86 1.11 -26.00 26.33
N LYS A 87 0.61 -26.37 25.14
CA LYS A 87 -0.55 -27.26 24.92
C LYS A 87 -0.25 -28.29 23.86
N THR A 88 0.09 -27.83 22.66
CA THR A 88 0.28 -28.62 21.44
C THR A 88 1.74 -28.89 21.10
N LEU A 89 2.68 -28.22 21.78
CA LEU A 89 4.12 -28.43 21.62
C LEU A 89 4.55 -29.72 22.33
N HIS A 90 4.04 -30.85 21.87
CA HIS A 90 4.27 -32.17 22.45
C HIS A 90 4.69 -33.18 21.37
N PRO A 91 5.66 -34.08 21.64
CA PRO A 91 6.11 -35.06 20.67
C PRO A 91 5.00 -35.92 20.08
N ALA A 92 3.98 -36.33 20.86
CA ALA A 92 2.85 -37.14 20.37
C ALA A 92 2.03 -36.39 19.29
N VAL A 93 1.76 -35.08 19.47
CA VAL A 93 1.07 -34.25 18.48
C VAL A 93 1.90 -34.13 17.20
N HIS A 94 3.16 -33.75 17.35
CA HIS A 94 4.04 -33.52 16.19
C HIS A 94 4.40 -34.83 15.47
N ALA A 95 4.54 -35.96 16.16
CA ALA A 95 4.73 -37.26 15.53
C ALA A 95 3.51 -37.64 14.68
N GLY A 96 2.28 -37.46 15.22
CA GLY A 96 1.04 -37.70 14.47
C GLY A 96 0.92 -36.84 13.19
N ILE A 97 1.43 -35.63 13.21
CA ILE A 97 1.43 -34.72 12.05
C ILE A 97 2.58 -35.05 11.08
N LEU A 98 3.82 -35.29 11.58
CA LEU A 98 5.04 -35.36 10.78
C LEU A 98 5.38 -36.73 10.21
N ALA A 99 4.75 -37.82 10.68
CA ALA A 99 5.03 -39.15 10.17
C ALA A 99 4.77 -39.23 8.67
N ASP A 100 5.81 -39.54 7.91
CA ASP A 100 5.71 -39.77 6.47
C ASP A 100 5.11 -41.19 6.25
N ARG A 101 3.82 -41.23 5.94
CA ARG A 101 3.07 -42.47 5.79
C ARG A 101 3.46 -43.31 4.59
N ARG A 102 4.34 -42.80 3.73
CA ARG A 102 4.97 -43.52 2.62
C ARG A 102 6.11 -44.43 3.11
N LYS A 103 6.51 -44.27 4.37
CA LYS A 103 7.59 -45.02 5.02
C LYS A 103 7.01 -45.97 6.07
N PRO A 104 7.08 -47.30 5.87
CA PRO A 104 6.57 -48.25 6.83
C PRO A 104 7.15 -48.10 8.24
N ASP A 105 8.44 -47.86 8.34
CA ASP A 105 9.15 -47.62 9.60
C ASP A 105 8.61 -46.45 10.42
N HIS A 106 8.11 -45.39 9.78
CA HIS A 106 7.44 -44.30 10.49
C HIS A 106 6.11 -44.73 11.08
N MET A 107 5.36 -45.60 10.37
CA MET A 107 4.09 -46.11 10.87
C MET A 107 4.29 -47.10 12.01
N ASP A 108 5.33 -47.93 11.93
CA ASP A 108 5.69 -48.87 13.00
C ASP A 108 6.12 -48.11 14.28
N GLN A 109 6.86 -47.01 14.13
CA GLN A 109 7.23 -46.13 15.25
C GLN A 109 6.00 -45.45 15.88
N LEU A 110 5.04 -44.95 15.07
CA LEU A 110 3.82 -44.37 15.62
C LEU A 110 3.03 -45.41 16.41
N ALA A 111 2.89 -46.65 15.87
CA ALA A 111 2.21 -47.73 16.54
C ALA A 111 2.88 -48.12 17.87
N ALA A 112 4.21 -48.20 17.87
CA ALA A 112 4.99 -48.50 19.09
C ALA A 112 4.86 -47.38 20.18
N LEU A 113 4.64 -46.12 19.75
CA LEU A 113 4.42 -44.99 20.64
C LEU A 113 2.96 -44.79 21.05
N GLY A 114 2.03 -45.60 20.51
CA GLY A 114 0.59 -45.44 20.73
C GLY A 114 0.02 -44.13 20.15
N VAL A 115 0.70 -43.54 19.14
CA VAL A 115 0.30 -42.28 18.51
C VAL A 115 -0.45 -42.58 17.21
N ALA A 116 -1.68 -42.09 17.10
CA ALA A 116 -2.42 -42.16 15.86
C ALA A 116 -2.10 -40.97 14.94
N PRO A 117 -2.05 -41.19 13.59
CA PRO A 117 -1.79 -40.12 12.63
C PRO A 117 -2.90 -39.07 12.61
N ILE A 118 -2.54 -37.84 12.29
CA ILE A 118 -3.44 -36.69 12.08
C ILE A 118 -3.51 -36.39 10.57
N ASP A 119 -4.73 -36.32 10.01
CA ASP A 119 -4.97 -36.17 8.57
C ASP A 119 -5.22 -34.72 8.16
N LEU A 120 -5.81 -33.95 9.08
CA LEU A 120 -6.17 -32.53 8.88
C LEU A 120 -5.73 -31.70 10.07
N VAL A 121 -5.12 -30.57 9.80
CA VAL A 121 -4.78 -29.55 10.80
C VAL A 121 -5.49 -28.26 10.42
N VAL A 122 -6.35 -27.75 11.31
CA VAL A 122 -7.05 -26.47 11.14
C VAL A 122 -6.59 -25.53 12.25
N VAL A 123 -5.80 -24.53 11.87
CA VAL A 123 -5.17 -23.62 12.81
C VAL A 123 -5.10 -22.22 12.21
N ASN A 124 -5.72 -21.23 12.83
CA ASN A 124 -5.41 -19.83 12.62
C ASN A 124 -4.68 -19.26 13.83
N LEU A 125 -3.86 -18.24 13.60
CA LEU A 125 -2.95 -17.71 14.60
C LEU A 125 -3.59 -16.61 15.44
N TYR A 126 -2.95 -16.27 16.55
CA TYR A 126 -3.36 -15.13 17.38
C TYR A 126 -3.28 -13.82 16.60
N PRO A 127 -4.14 -12.81 16.92
CA PRO A 127 -4.28 -11.58 16.16
C PRO A 127 -3.19 -10.56 16.51
N PHE A 128 -1.93 -10.92 16.32
CA PHE A 128 -0.77 -10.08 16.64
C PHE A 128 -0.86 -8.70 15.98
N THR A 129 -1.15 -8.66 14.67
CA THR A 129 -1.24 -7.41 13.90
C THR A 129 -2.35 -6.49 14.39
N ASP A 130 -3.50 -7.04 14.80
CA ASP A 130 -4.63 -6.29 15.34
C ASP A 130 -4.30 -5.70 16.71
N THR A 131 -3.60 -6.49 17.53
CA THR A 131 -3.16 -6.06 18.85
C THR A 131 -2.17 -4.90 18.74
N VAL A 132 -1.21 -4.98 17.82
CA VAL A 132 -0.29 -3.88 17.52
C VAL A 132 -1.04 -2.65 17.00
N ALA A 133 -1.97 -2.84 16.07
CA ALA A 133 -2.77 -1.75 15.50
C ALA A 133 -3.68 -1.06 16.53
N SER A 134 -4.08 -1.75 17.60
CA SER A 134 -4.84 -1.17 18.71
C SER A 134 -3.99 -0.35 19.69
N HIS A 135 -2.69 -0.20 19.43
CA HIS A 135 -1.72 0.46 20.32
C HIS A 135 -1.66 -0.18 21.72
N ALA A 136 -1.80 -1.50 21.81
CA ALA A 136 -1.69 -2.22 23.07
C ALA A 136 -0.27 -2.09 23.66
N PRO A 137 -0.10 -2.19 25.00
CA PRO A 137 1.22 -2.17 25.64
C PRO A 137 2.14 -3.26 25.09
N PHE A 138 3.46 -3.03 25.16
CA PHE A 138 4.49 -3.92 24.63
C PHE A 138 4.29 -5.38 25.06
N ASP A 139 4.14 -5.63 26.38
CA ASP A 139 3.96 -6.98 26.90
C ASP A 139 2.68 -7.65 26.40
N ALA A 140 1.61 -6.88 26.18
CA ALA A 140 0.37 -7.41 25.61
C ALA A 140 0.54 -7.83 24.14
N CYS A 141 1.34 -7.10 23.37
CA CYS A 141 1.71 -7.50 22.01
C CYS A 141 2.59 -8.77 22.03
N VAL A 142 3.55 -8.87 22.96
CA VAL A 142 4.41 -10.05 23.11
C VAL A 142 3.59 -11.30 23.46
N GLU A 143 2.56 -11.19 24.31
CA GLU A 143 1.67 -12.32 24.64
C GLU A 143 0.85 -12.82 23.44
N GLN A 144 0.68 -12.02 22.39
CA GLN A 144 0.03 -12.43 21.15
C GLN A 144 0.98 -13.08 20.14
N ILE A 145 2.26 -13.28 20.48
CA ILE A 145 3.18 -14.02 19.63
C ILE A 145 2.90 -15.51 19.79
N ASP A 146 2.22 -16.09 18.80
CA ASP A 146 1.84 -17.49 18.79
C ASP A 146 3.04 -18.39 18.46
N ILE A 147 3.33 -19.34 19.34
CA ILE A 147 4.42 -20.32 19.16
C ILE A 147 3.88 -21.67 18.69
N GLY A 148 2.80 -22.15 19.30
CA GLY A 148 2.23 -23.46 19.04
C GLY A 148 1.55 -23.58 17.68
N GLY A 149 0.78 -22.55 17.30
CA GLY A 149 0.08 -22.48 16.04
C GLY A 149 1.02 -22.60 14.83
N PRO A 150 2.01 -21.71 14.69
CA PRO A 150 3.01 -21.79 13.61
C PRO A 150 3.75 -23.12 13.56
N ALA A 151 4.08 -23.72 14.72
CA ALA A 151 4.73 -25.03 14.77
C ALA A 151 3.88 -26.14 14.14
N MET A 152 2.60 -26.21 14.49
CA MET A 152 1.65 -27.18 13.91
C MET A 152 1.41 -26.94 12.42
N VAL A 153 1.19 -25.68 12.03
CA VAL A 153 0.95 -25.29 10.63
C VAL A 153 2.15 -25.69 9.76
N ARG A 154 3.36 -25.38 10.17
CA ARG A 154 4.60 -25.71 9.43
C ARG A 154 4.85 -27.21 9.37
N ALA A 155 4.57 -27.95 10.46
CA ALA A 155 4.69 -29.40 10.49
C ALA A 155 3.73 -30.07 9.49
N ALA A 156 2.46 -29.66 9.49
CA ALA A 156 1.45 -30.17 8.57
C ALA A 156 1.76 -29.81 7.11
N ALA A 157 2.14 -28.56 6.83
CA ALA A 157 2.52 -28.10 5.50
C ALA A 157 3.73 -28.87 4.95
N LYS A 158 4.74 -29.14 5.77
CA LYS A 158 5.89 -29.99 5.40
C LYS A 158 5.45 -31.39 5.01
N ASN A 159 4.51 -31.97 5.75
CA ASN A 159 4.02 -33.33 5.51
C ASN A 159 2.77 -33.36 4.60
N HIS A 160 2.65 -32.40 3.66
CA HIS A 160 1.55 -32.37 2.68
C HIS A 160 1.34 -33.67 1.86
N PRO A 161 2.29 -34.60 1.71
CA PRO A 161 1.99 -35.91 1.12
C PRO A 161 0.91 -36.70 1.88
N ALA A 162 0.74 -36.42 3.17
CA ALA A 162 -0.17 -37.17 4.04
C ALA A 162 -1.20 -36.27 4.78
N VAL A 163 -0.93 -34.99 4.97
CA VAL A 163 -1.71 -34.08 5.83
C VAL A 163 -2.21 -32.88 5.03
N ALA A 164 -3.49 -32.53 5.22
CA ALA A 164 -4.03 -31.26 4.80
C ALA A 164 -3.90 -30.24 5.93
N VAL A 165 -3.63 -28.95 5.58
CA VAL A 165 -3.53 -27.87 6.57
C VAL A 165 -4.34 -26.67 6.11
N VAL A 166 -5.19 -26.13 6.98
CA VAL A 166 -6.07 -25.00 6.70
C VAL A 166 -5.86 -23.92 7.75
N THR A 167 -5.55 -22.71 7.30
CA THR A 167 -5.23 -21.57 8.16
C THR A 167 -6.26 -20.43 8.06
N ASP A 168 -7.26 -20.58 7.19
CA ASP A 168 -8.21 -19.53 6.84
C ASP A 168 -9.65 -20.08 6.93
N PRO A 169 -10.56 -19.45 7.72
CA PRO A 169 -11.96 -19.82 7.80
C PRO A 169 -12.69 -19.84 6.44
N ASP A 170 -12.31 -18.99 5.49
CA ASP A 170 -12.91 -18.94 4.15
C ASP A 170 -12.73 -20.25 3.36
N ARG A 171 -11.79 -21.10 3.79
CA ARG A 171 -11.52 -22.40 3.20
C ARG A 171 -12.29 -23.56 3.84
N TYR A 172 -13.09 -23.32 4.88
CA TYR A 172 -13.85 -24.40 5.55
C TYR A 172 -14.81 -25.12 4.62
N THR A 173 -15.45 -24.41 3.70
CA THR A 173 -16.29 -25.02 2.65
C THR A 173 -15.49 -26.01 1.78
N GLN A 174 -14.21 -25.73 1.51
CA GLN A 174 -13.32 -26.64 0.77
C GLN A 174 -13.03 -27.91 1.60
N VAL A 175 -12.90 -27.79 2.93
CA VAL A 175 -12.72 -28.93 3.85
C VAL A 175 -13.94 -29.84 3.80
N VAL A 176 -15.14 -29.26 3.95
CA VAL A 176 -16.40 -30.02 3.94
C VAL A 176 -16.52 -30.83 2.65
N ARG A 177 -16.34 -30.17 1.49
CA ARG A 177 -16.38 -30.86 0.19
C ARG A 177 -15.32 -31.96 0.06
N ALA A 178 -14.10 -31.69 0.52
CA ALA A 178 -13.03 -32.72 0.44
C ALA A 178 -13.33 -33.95 1.30
N VAL A 179 -13.95 -33.76 2.46
CA VAL A 179 -14.36 -34.87 3.33
C VAL A 179 -15.48 -35.68 2.67
N GLU A 180 -16.50 -35.04 2.11
CA GLU A 180 -17.58 -35.67 1.35
C GLU A 180 -17.07 -36.47 0.14
N ASP A 181 -16.06 -35.95 -0.56
CA ASP A 181 -15.39 -36.54 -1.72
C ASP A 181 -14.41 -37.69 -1.34
N GLY A 182 -14.32 -38.05 -0.07
CA GLY A 182 -13.42 -39.12 0.44
C GLY A 182 -11.99 -38.67 0.70
N GLY A 183 -11.74 -37.37 0.89
CA GLY A 183 -10.48 -36.79 1.32
C GLY A 183 -9.87 -35.77 0.33
N PHE A 184 -8.76 -35.19 0.72
CA PHE A 184 -8.04 -34.21 -0.09
C PHE A 184 -7.16 -34.87 -1.15
N THR A 185 -7.18 -34.32 -2.39
CA THR A 185 -6.21 -34.71 -3.43
C THR A 185 -4.82 -34.17 -3.11
N LEU A 186 -3.77 -34.75 -3.72
CA LEU A 186 -2.39 -34.27 -3.57
C LEU A 186 -2.24 -32.81 -4.05
N ALA A 187 -2.94 -32.43 -5.12
CA ALA A 187 -2.93 -31.05 -5.62
C ALA A 187 -3.51 -30.07 -4.60
N GLN A 188 -4.64 -30.41 -3.97
CA GLN A 188 -5.25 -29.59 -2.91
C GLN A 188 -4.33 -29.49 -1.69
N ARG A 189 -3.73 -30.60 -1.25
CA ARG A 189 -2.81 -30.57 -0.10
C ARG A 189 -1.57 -29.73 -0.37
N ARG A 190 -1.03 -29.73 -1.59
CA ARG A 190 0.09 -28.86 -2.00
C ARG A 190 -0.30 -27.39 -2.01
N GLU A 191 -1.47 -27.06 -2.54
CA GLU A 191 -1.99 -25.68 -2.53
C GLU A 191 -2.17 -25.18 -1.10
N LEU A 192 -2.81 -25.98 -0.23
CA LEU A 192 -2.99 -25.66 1.18
C LEU A 192 -1.65 -25.50 1.93
N ALA A 193 -0.68 -26.37 1.65
CA ALA A 193 0.66 -26.26 2.25
C ALA A 193 1.39 -24.99 1.81
N ALA A 194 1.27 -24.58 0.55
CA ALA A 194 1.83 -23.32 0.06
C ALA A 194 1.16 -22.12 0.76
N ALA A 195 -0.16 -22.14 0.92
CA ALA A 195 -0.90 -21.10 1.64
C ALA A 195 -0.51 -21.05 3.12
N ALA A 196 -0.33 -22.20 3.77
CA ALA A 196 0.09 -22.31 5.17
C ALA A 196 1.50 -21.73 5.40
N PHE A 197 2.47 -22.02 4.52
CA PHE A 197 3.79 -21.40 4.60
C PHE A 197 3.75 -19.89 4.34
N ALA A 198 2.91 -19.42 3.41
CA ALA A 198 2.71 -17.99 3.19
C ALA A 198 2.12 -17.30 4.42
N HIS A 199 1.15 -17.96 5.10
CA HIS A 199 0.53 -17.46 6.33
C HIS A 199 1.54 -17.30 7.46
N THR A 200 2.35 -18.34 7.74
CA THR A 200 3.38 -18.25 8.79
C THR A 200 4.50 -17.26 8.44
N ALA A 201 4.88 -17.16 7.17
CA ALA A 201 5.88 -16.19 6.72
C ALA A 201 5.39 -14.73 6.89
N ALA A 202 4.12 -14.47 6.58
CA ALA A 202 3.50 -13.15 6.78
C ALA A 202 3.44 -12.79 8.27
N TYR A 203 3.06 -13.76 9.11
CA TYR A 203 3.02 -13.62 10.56
C TYR A 203 4.40 -13.28 11.13
N ASP A 204 5.42 -14.09 10.81
CA ASP A 204 6.80 -13.87 11.28
C ASP A 204 7.38 -12.54 10.77
N ALA A 205 7.07 -12.14 9.54
CA ALA A 205 7.49 -10.86 9.00
C ALA A 205 6.89 -9.67 9.78
N ALA A 206 5.63 -9.77 10.18
CA ALA A 206 4.96 -8.75 10.99
C ALA A 206 5.59 -8.66 12.39
N VAL A 207 5.79 -9.81 13.07
CA VAL A 207 6.43 -9.87 14.39
C VAL A 207 7.84 -9.31 14.34
N ALA A 208 8.65 -9.75 13.37
CA ALA A 208 10.05 -9.33 13.25
C ALA A 208 10.16 -7.82 12.96
N THR A 209 9.30 -7.28 12.09
CA THR A 209 9.29 -5.84 11.76
C THR A 209 8.90 -5.01 12.98
N TRP A 210 7.83 -5.39 13.68
CA TRP A 210 7.38 -4.71 14.89
C TRP A 210 8.47 -4.73 15.99
N LEU A 211 9.06 -5.90 16.27
CA LEU A 211 10.05 -6.03 17.33
C LEU A 211 11.34 -5.24 16.99
N ALA A 212 11.77 -5.23 15.72
CA ALA A 212 12.89 -4.41 15.29
C ALA A 212 12.63 -2.92 15.53
N GLN A 213 11.42 -2.42 15.22
CA GLN A 213 11.04 -1.03 15.50
C GLN A 213 11.05 -0.70 17.00
N GLN A 214 10.61 -1.64 17.86
CA GLN A 214 10.65 -1.44 19.32
C GLN A 214 12.09 -1.35 19.86
N VAL A 215 12.98 -2.19 19.35
CA VAL A 215 14.41 -2.17 19.73
C VAL A 215 15.06 -0.84 19.31
N GLU A 216 14.88 -0.41 18.08
CA GLU A 216 15.43 0.85 17.56
C GLU A 216 14.88 2.08 18.32
N ALA A 217 13.58 2.06 18.67
CA ALA A 217 12.98 3.12 19.46
C ALA A 217 13.59 3.18 20.88
N GLY A 218 13.84 2.04 21.50
CA GLY A 218 14.52 1.95 22.80
C GLY A 218 15.97 2.46 22.74
N GLU A 219 16.75 2.03 21.75
CA GLU A 219 18.13 2.50 21.53
C GLU A 219 18.18 4.03 21.29
N ALA A 220 17.20 4.57 20.55
CA ALA A 220 17.10 6.01 20.30
C ALA A 220 16.75 6.79 21.58
N ALA A 221 15.86 6.28 22.44
CA ALA A 221 15.50 6.90 23.70
C ALA A 221 16.70 6.92 24.66
N GLU A 222 17.42 5.81 24.80
CA GLU A 222 18.65 5.72 25.62
C GLU A 222 19.75 6.69 25.13
N ALA A 223 19.89 6.81 23.80
CA ALA A 223 20.84 7.76 23.21
C ALA A 223 20.42 9.22 23.45
N ALA A 224 19.11 9.51 23.42
CA ALA A 224 18.54 10.82 23.72
C ALA A 224 18.84 11.24 25.17
N ASP A 225 18.57 10.37 26.12
CA ASP A 225 18.82 10.61 27.54
C ASP A 225 20.32 10.85 27.81
N ALA A 226 21.18 10.09 27.14
CA ALA A 226 22.63 10.24 27.25
C ALA A 226 23.15 11.58 26.68
N VAL A 227 22.56 12.06 25.57
CA VAL A 227 22.91 13.36 24.94
C VAL A 227 22.38 14.53 25.75
N GLU A 228 21.15 14.45 26.25
CA GLU A 228 20.57 15.48 27.14
C GLU A 228 21.36 15.63 28.43
N ALA A 229 21.81 14.49 29.00
CA ALA A 229 22.69 14.47 30.18
C ALA A 229 24.08 15.06 29.90
N ALA A 230 24.56 15.01 28.64
CA ALA A 230 25.89 15.46 28.29
C ALA A 230 26.00 16.92 27.79
N ASN A 231 25.04 17.43 26.98
CA ASN A 231 25.22 18.75 26.32
C ASN A 231 23.91 19.52 25.95
N GLY A 232 22.70 19.03 26.27
CA GLY A 232 21.45 19.72 25.92
C GLY A 232 21.17 19.85 24.42
N ALA A 233 21.82 19.06 23.57
CA ALA A 233 21.55 19.02 22.13
C ALA A 233 20.40 18.05 21.83
N PRO A 234 19.53 18.31 20.82
CA PRO A 234 18.48 17.38 20.45
C PRO A 234 19.07 16.04 20.00
N ALA A 235 18.44 14.95 20.45
CA ALA A 235 18.82 13.59 20.07
C ALA A 235 18.75 13.39 18.55
N ALA A 236 19.65 12.56 18.02
CA ALA A 236 19.53 12.10 16.64
C ALA A 236 18.20 11.33 16.46
N PRO A 237 17.51 11.49 15.31
CA PRO A 237 16.31 10.70 15.05
C PRO A 237 16.62 9.20 15.11
N ALA A 238 15.63 8.39 15.52
CA ALA A 238 15.74 6.94 15.53
C ALA A 238 16.25 6.42 14.17
N GLY A 239 17.15 5.46 14.17
CA GLY A 239 17.71 4.87 12.94
C GLY A 239 16.65 4.10 12.14
N MET A 240 16.97 3.77 10.90
CA MET A 240 16.16 2.84 10.11
C MET A 240 16.27 1.42 10.68
N PRO A 241 15.16 0.64 10.78
CA PRO A 241 15.18 -0.68 11.39
C PRO A 241 16.12 -1.64 10.65
N ARG A 242 16.85 -2.48 11.42
CA ARG A 242 17.77 -3.48 10.86
C ARG A 242 17.10 -4.53 9.99
N TYR A 243 15.80 -4.71 10.16
CA TYR A 243 14.97 -5.64 9.39
C TYR A 243 13.66 -4.98 8.97
N VAL A 244 13.33 -5.08 7.69
CA VAL A 244 12.02 -4.70 7.14
C VAL A 244 11.48 -5.88 6.36
N GLY A 245 10.35 -6.42 6.80
CA GLY A 245 9.63 -7.50 6.12
C GLY A 245 8.25 -7.04 5.68
N ALA A 246 7.85 -7.43 4.47
CA ALA A 246 6.50 -7.24 3.98
C ALA A 246 6.01 -8.49 3.25
N ALA A 247 4.81 -8.94 3.58
CA ALA A 247 4.15 -10.03 2.88
C ALA A 247 3.11 -9.45 1.90
N TYR A 248 3.16 -9.94 0.66
CA TYR A 248 2.25 -9.53 -0.40
C TYR A 248 1.39 -10.70 -0.83
N HIS A 249 0.06 -10.56 -0.72
CA HIS A 249 -0.91 -11.53 -1.21
C HIS A 249 -1.51 -11.06 -2.53
N ARG A 250 -1.51 -11.94 -3.54
CA ARG A 250 -2.07 -11.61 -4.85
C ARG A 250 -3.58 -11.42 -4.76
N LEU A 251 -4.04 -10.19 -5.00
CA LEU A 251 -5.45 -9.85 -5.05
C LEU A 251 -6.06 -10.24 -6.41
N ALA A 252 -5.40 -9.86 -7.52
CA ALA A 252 -5.87 -10.16 -8.87
C ALA A 252 -4.72 -10.23 -9.88
N THR A 253 -4.89 -11.04 -10.91
CA THR A 253 -4.00 -11.05 -12.08
C THR A 253 -4.44 -9.94 -13.03
N LEU A 254 -3.48 -9.12 -13.48
CA LEU A 254 -3.73 -8.06 -14.45
C LEU A 254 -3.55 -8.60 -15.88
N ARG A 255 -4.16 -7.91 -16.84
CA ARG A 255 -4.07 -8.30 -18.25
C ARG A 255 -2.62 -8.32 -18.74
N TYR A 256 -1.82 -7.34 -18.34
CA TYR A 256 -0.38 -7.19 -18.58
C TYR A 256 0.18 -6.13 -17.61
N GLY A 257 1.48 -5.95 -17.57
CA GLY A 257 2.16 -4.95 -16.77
C GLY A 257 2.13 -3.56 -17.38
N GLU A 258 3.18 -2.79 -17.15
CA GLU A 258 3.35 -1.49 -17.80
C GLU A 258 3.36 -1.64 -19.32
N ASN A 259 3.97 -2.72 -19.82
CA ASN A 259 4.01 -3.07 -21.23
C ASN A 259 3.29 -4.39 -21.52
N PRO A 260 2.73 -4.58 -22.74
CA PRO A 260 1.89 -5.74 -23.08
C PRO A 260 2.58 -7.10 -22.94
N HIS A 261 3.90 -7.18 -23.05
CA HIS A 261 4.67 -8.42 -22.94
C HIS A 261 4.98 -8.82 -21.49
N GLN A 262 4.72 -7.94 -20.51
CA GLN A 262 5.02 -8.16 -19.10
C GLN A 262 3.81 -8.78 -18.39
N ARG A 263 4.03 -9.88 -17.67
CA ARG A 263 3.02 -10.42 -16.75
C ARG A 263 2.96 -9.56 -15.51
N ALA A 264 1.75 -9.31 -15.00
CA ALA A 264 1.53 -8.51 -13.80
C ALA A 264 0.34 -9.00 -12.98
N ALA A 265 0.34 -8.61 -11.73
CA ALA A 265 -0.76 -8.80 -10.80
C ALA A 265 -0.75 -7.65 -9.78
N VAL A 266 -1.88 -7.36 -9.21
CA VAL A 266 -1.98 -6.51 -8.04
C VAL A 266 -1.89 -7.37 -6.79
N TYR A 267 -1.15 -6.89 -5.82
CA TYR A 267 -0.96 -7.52 -4.52
C TYR A 267 -1.40 -6.55 -3.43
N THR A 268 -1.86 -7.09 -2.33
CA THR A 268 -2.13 -6.35 -1.10
C THR A 268 -1.19 -6.80 0.00
N THR A 269 -0.86 -5.92 0.93
CA THR A 269 -0.22 -6.29 2.18
C THR A 269 -1.25 -6.91 3.13
N ALA A 270 -0.81 -7.80 4.01
CA ALA A 270 -1.67 -8.33 5.05
C ALA A 270 -1.98 -7.22 6.07
N HIS A 271 -3.24 -6.80 6.13
CA HIS A 271 -3.76 -5.88 7.14
C HIS A 271 -4.97 -6.51 7.83
N ALA A 272 -5.10 -6.27 9.12
CA ALA A 272 -6.21 -6.75 9.93
C ALA A 272 -7.60 -6.33 9.41
N ALA A 273 -7.70 -5.11 8.91
CA ALA A 273 -8.93 -4.54 8.34
C ALA A 273 -9.17 -4.92 6.86
N GLY A 274 -8.36 -5.82 6.28
CA GLY A 274 -8.43 -6.17 4.85
C GLY A 274 -7.60 -5.26 3.95
N PRO A 275 -7.72 -5.39 2.62
CA PRO A 275 -6.99 -4.58 1.66
C PRO A 275 -7.36 -3.10 1.79
N ALA A 276 -6.35 -2.23 1.97
CA ALA A 276 -6.53 -0.78 2.12
C ALA A 276 -6.01 -0.01 0.89
N GLY A 277 -6.28 1.28 0.86
CA GLY A 277 -5.80 2.19 -0.19
C GLY A 277 -6.30 1.82 -1.59
N VAL A 278 -5.50 2.14 -2.61
CA VAL A 278 -5.88 1.90 -4.02
C VAL A 278 -5.96 0.41 -4.36
N ALA A 279 -5.15 -0.44 -3.73
CA ALA A 279 -5.22 -1.89 -3.94
C ALA A 279 -6.54 -2.49 -3.42
N GLY A 280 -7.07 -1.97 -2.30
CA GLY A 280 -8.33 -2.38 -1.70
C GLY A 280 -9.56 -1.61 -2.20
N ALA A 281 -9.40 -0.71 -3.16
CA ALA A 281 -10.48 0.14 -3.64
C ALA A 281 -11.68 -0.66 -4.14
N ARG A 282 -12.89 -0.25 -3.72
CA ARG A 282 -14.14 -0.84 -4.19
C ARG A 282 -14.56 -0.21 -5.51
N GLN A 283 -14.53 -0.99 -6.58
CA GLN A 283 -14.92 -0.53 -7.91
C GLN A 283 -16.46 -0.60 -8.07
N LEU A 284 -17.08 0.54 -8.36
CA LEU A 284 -18.54 0.67 -8.55
C LEU A 284 -18.95 0.39 -9.99
N SER A 285 -18.12 0.77 -10.96
CA SER A 285 -18.40 0.57 -12.39
C SER A 285 -17.14 0.57 -13.23
N GLY A 286 -17.27 0.23 -14.51
CA GLY A 286 -16.20 0.28 -15.50
C GLY A 286 -15.49 -1.05 -15.73
N LYS A 287 -14.43 -1.00 -16.55
CA LYS A 287 -13.56 -2.15 -16.84
C LYS A 287 -12.62 -2.46 -15.68
N ALA A 288 -12.03 -3.65 -15.68
CA ALA A 288 -10.94 -3.98 -14.76
C ALA A 288 -9.79 -2.96 -14.85
N MET A 289 -9.14 -2.72 -13.70
CA MET A 289 -7.98 -1.84 -13.59
C MET A 289 -6.79 -2.44 -14.36
N SER A 290 -5.99 -1.59 -15.01
CA SER A 290 -4.68 -1.95 -15.56
C SER A 290 -3.57 -1.61 -14.58
N PHE A 291 -2.35 -2.10 -14.84
CA PHE A 291 -1.16 -1.72 -14.07
C PHE A 291 -1.00 -0.20 -13.98
N ASN A 292 -1.07 0.50 -15.12
CA ASN A 292 -0.94 1.95 -15.17
C ASN A 292 -2.11 2.69 -14.47
N ASN A 293 -3.33 2.10 -14.48
CA ASN A 293 -4.42 2.70 -13.72
C ASN A 293 -4.14 2.66 -12.21
N TYR A 294 -3.56 1.57 -11.67
CA TYR A 294 -3.20 1.51 -10.25
C TYR A 294 -2.13 2.56 -9.89
N THR A 295 -1.07 2.68 -10.69
CA THR A 295 0.03 3.62 -10.42
C THR A 295 -0.42 5.07 -10.53
N ASP A 296 -1.20 5.41 -11.57
CA ASP A 296 -1.71 6.77 -11.75
C ASP A 296 -2.77 7.13 -10.70
N THR A 297 -3.61 6.16 -10.28
CA THR A 297 -4.59 6.38 -9.21
C THR A 297 -3.93 6.63 -7.87
N ASP A 298 -2.87 5.88 -7.51
CA ASP A 298 -2.12 6.11 -6.27
C ASP A 298 -1.50 7.52 -6.26
N ALA A 299 -0.86 7.92 -7.37
CA ALA A 299 -0.31 9.27 -7.52
C ALA A 299 -1.39 10.36 -7.39
N ALA A 300 -2.55 10.17 -8.01
CA ALA A 300 -3.64 11.13 -7.96
C ALA A 300 -4.27 11.23 -6.55
N VAL A 301 -4.46 10.10 -5.87
CA VAL A 301 -4.99 10.06 -4.50
C VAL A 301 -4.02 10.76 -3.55
N ARG A 302 -2.73 10.45 -3.59
CA ARG A 302 -1.72 11.14 -2.76
C ARG A 302 -1.76 12.65 -3.00
N ALA A 303 -1.73 13.10 -4.25
CA ALA A 303 -1.79 14.51 -4.60
C ALA A 303 -3.04 15.22 -4.07
N ALA A 304 -4.21 14.56 -4.11
CA ALA A 304 -5.45 15.14 -3.59
C ALA A 304 -5.44 15.27 -2.05
N TYR A 305 -4.85 14.30 -1.34
CA TYR A 305 -4.81 14.30 0.12
C TYR A 305 -3.69 15.14 0.73
N ASP A 306 -2.68 15.57 -0.03
CA ASP A 306 -1.62 16.49 0.44
C ASP A 306 -2.16 17.87 0.87
N HIS A 307 -3.40 18.20 0.49
CA HIS A 307 -4.07 19.45 0.86
C HIS A 307 -4.90 19.36 2.15
N GLY A 308 -4.81 18.24 2.88
CA GLY A 308 -5.49 18.02 4.17
C GLY A 308 -7.01 18.00 4.00
N GLU A 309 -7.73 18.76 4.85
CA GLU A 309 -9.19 18.83 4.83
C GLU A 309 -9.76 19.73 3.74
N THR A 310 -8.93 20.56 3.08
CA THR A 310 -9.40 21.42 1.99
C THR A 310 -9.79 20.55 0.80
N THR A 311 -11.00 20.72 0.30
CA THR A 311 -11.48 20.00 -0.89
C THR A 311 -10.53 20.18 -2.05
N CYS A 312 -9.95 19.10 -2.52
CA CYS A 312 -8.95 19.07 -3.58
C CYS A 312 -9.33 18.08 -4.68
N VAL A 313 -9.03 18.43 -5.91
CA VAL A 313 -9.07 17.56 -7.08
C VAL A 313 -7.71 17.55 -7.75
N ALA A 314 -7.18 16.36 -8.01
CA ALA A 314 -5.98 16.11 -8.80
C ALA A 314 -6.34 15.35 -10.09
N VAL A 315 -5.86 15.86 -11.22
CA VAL A 315 -5.92 15.18 -12.52
C VAL A 315 -4.52 14.73 -12.87
N VAL A 316 -4.30 13.43 -13.00
CA VAL A 316 -2.96 12.82 -13.14
C VAL A 316 -2.90 11.95 -14.40
N LYS A 317 -1.75 11.97 -15.06
CA LYS A 317 -1.42 11.07 -16.15
C LYS A 317 0.06 10.75 -16.14
N HIS A 318 0.41 9.46 -16.24
CA HIS A 318 1.80 8.98 -16.16
C HIS A 318 2.49 9.43 -14.86
N ALA A 319 1.77 9.28 -13.74
CA ALA A 319 2.20 9.65 -12.39
C ALA A 319 2.66 11.12 -12.24
N ASN A 320 2.21 12.02 -13.13
CA ASN A 320 2.42 13.47 -13.02
C ASN A 320 1.08 14.21 -13.07
N PRO A 321 0.91 15.31 -12.34
CA PRO A 321 -0.30 16.09 -12.41
C PRO A 321 -0.41 16.85 -13.74
N CYS A 322 -1.54 16.67 -14.42
CA CYS A 322 -2.01 17.57 -15.48
C CYS A 322 -2.55 18.86 -14.85
N GLY A 323 -3.12 18.74 -13.66
CA GLY A 323 -3.54 19.87 -12.85
C GLY A 323 -4.07 19.45 -11.49
N ILE A 324 -3.89 20.32 -10.52
CA ILE A 324 -4.40 20.19 -9.15
C ILE A 324 -5.11 21.49 -8.80
N ALA A 325 -6.21 21.42 -8.07
CA ALA A 325 -6.87 22.60 -7.55
C ALA A 325 -7.62 22.32 -6.26
N VAL A 326 -7.75 23.35 -5.44
CA VAL A 326 -8.55 23.32 -4.21
C VAL A 326 -9.76 24.24 -4.32
N SER A 327 -10.80 23.92 -3.55
CA SER A 327 -11.93 24.80 -3.32
C SER A 327 -12.07 25.09 -1.82
N PRO A 328 -11.77 26.32 -1.37
CA PRO A 328 -11.96 26.69 0.04
C PRO A 328 -13.43 26.63 0.49
N THR A 329 -14.36 26.68 -0.45
CA THR A 329 -15.81 26.61 -0.17
C THR A 329 -16.35 25.18 -0.07
N GLY A 330 -15.50 24.17 -0.35
CA GLY A 330 -15.90 22.77 -0.36
C GLY A 330 -16.56 22.31 -1.66
N ASP A 331 -16.62 23.15 -2.71
CA ASP A 331 -17.20 22.79 -4.00
C ASP A 331 -16.23 21.95 -4.84
N VAL A 332 -16.42 20.62 -4.83
CA VAL A 332 -15.61 19.67 -5.59
C VAL A 332 -15.72 19.86 -7.10
N ALA A 333 -16.86 20.38 -7.60
CA ALA A 333 -17.03 20.64 -9.02
C ALA A 333 -16.25 21.89 -9.46
N GLU A 334 -16.12 22.90 -8.58
CA GLU A 334 -15.24 24.05 -8.81
C GLU A 334 -13.76 23.59 -8.85
N ALA A 335 -13.32 22.80 -7.86
CA ALA A 335 -11.97 22.28 -7.81
C ALA A 335 -11.65 21.44 -9.07
N HIS A 336 -12.56 20.57 -9.50
CA HIS A 336 -12.38 19.79 -10.74
C HIS A 336 -12.22 20.69 -11.98
N ARG A 337 -13.10 21.68 -12.14
CA ARG A 337 -13.03 22.61 -13.29
C ARG A 337 -11.69 23.35 -13.35
N LYS A 338 -11.22 23.86 -12.19
CA LYS A 338 -9.93 24.54 -12.08
C LYS A 338 -8.75 23.60 -12.37
N ALA A 339 -8.74 22.40 -11.80
CA ALA A 339 -7.70 21.40 -12.03
C ALA A 339 -7.61 21.00 -13.50
N HIS A 340 -8.73 20.71 -14.13
CA HIS A 340 -8.82 20.34 -15.54
C HIS A 340 -8.35 21.49 -16.47
N ALA A 341 -8.63 22.74 -16.11
CA ALA A 341 -8.26 23.91 -16.91
C ALA A 341 -6.74 24.16 -16.98
N CYS A 342 -5.93 23.55 -16.13
CA CYS A 342 -4.48 23.67 -16.19
C CYS A 342 -3.93 23.13 -17.50
N ASP A 343 -4.31 21.88 -17.86
CA ASP A 343 -3.90 21.21 -19.10
C ASP A 343 -5.04 20.28 -19.60
N PRO A 344 -6.05 20.82 -20.29
CA PRO A 344 -7.18 20.04 -20.76
C PRO A 344 -6.81 18.95 -21.77
N VAL A 345 -5.72 19.15 -22.53
CA VAL A 345 -5.27 18.18 -23.54
C VAL A 345 -4.66 16.95 -22.88
N SER A 346 -3.77 17.13 -21.89
CA SER A 346 -3.17 16.01 -21.16
C SER A 346 -4.17 15.31 -20.24
N ALA A 347 -5.17 16.01 -19.73
CA ALA A 347 -6.24 15.44 -18.91
C ALA A 347 -7.06 14.37 -19.64
N TYR A 348 -7.09 14.41 -20.98
CA TYR A 348 -7.72 13.38 -21.79
C TYR A 348 -7.03 12.03 -21.62
N GLY A 349 -7.77 11.02 -21.13
CA GLY A 349 -7.24 9.69 -20.79
C GLY A 349 -6.49 9.65 -19.46
N GLY A 350 -6.61 10.66 -18.63
CA GLY A 350 -6.04 10.72 -17.29
C GLY A 350 -6.91 10.06 -16.22
N VAL A 351 -6.40 10.13 -15.00
CA VAL A 351 -7.05 9.68 -13.76
C VAL A 351 -7.39 10.91 -12.92
N ILE A 352 -8.57 10.92 -12.34
CA ILE A 352 -9.03 11.98 -11.44
C ILE A 352 -9.16 11.41 -10.04
N ALA A 353 -8.59 12.09 -9.04
CA ALA A 353 -8.84 11.79 -7.63
C ALA A 353 -9.28 13.05 -6.86
N THR A 354 -10.06 12.84 -5.82
CA THR A 354 -10.46 13.88 -4.87
C THR A 354 -10.49 13.32 -3.45
N ASN A 355 -10.26 14.19 -2.47
CA ASN A 355 -10.43 13.91 -1.04
C ASN A 355 -11.84 14.19 -0.52
N ALA A 356 -12.78 14.52 -1.41
CA ALA A 356 -14.17 14.87 -1.08
C ALA A 356 -15.17 13.95 -1.80
N THR A 357 -16.44 14.01 -1.40
CA THR A 357 -17.52 13.31 -2.09
C THR A 357 -17.74 13.87 -3.50
N VAL A 358 -17.75 13.00 -4.51
CA VAL A 358 -18.04 13.39 -5.90
C VAL A 358 -19.53 13.70 -6.03
N THR A 359 -19.83 14.94 -6.42
CA THR A 359 -21.20 15.41 -6.64
C THR A 359 -21.67 15.15 -8.06
N ALA A 360 -22.99 15.16 -8.28
CA ALA A 360 -23.59 15.10 -9.62
C ALA A 360 -23.09 16.24 -10.52
N ALA A 361 -22.81 17.41 -9.96
CA ALA A 361 -22.27 18.55 -10.69
C ALA A 361 -20.88 18.24 -11.25
N MET A 362 -19.96 17.69 -10.43
CA MET A 362 -18.64 17.24 -10.88
C MET A 362 -18.77 16.12 -11.92
N ALA A 363 -19.63 15.13 -11.67
CA ALA A 363 -19.83 13.99 -12.58
C ALA A 363 -20.26 14.44 -13.98
N ARG A 364 -21.10 15.47 -14.09
CA ARG A 364 -21.51 16.08 -15.38
C ARG A 364 -20.33 16.73 -16.11
N GLN A 365 -19.36 17.30 -15.40
CA GLN A 365 -18.15 17.86 -16.01
C GLN A 365 -17.18 16.76 -16.49
N VAL A 366 -17.06 15.65 -15.75
CA VAL A 366 -16.21 14.51 -16.12
C VAL A 366 -16.79 13.74 -17.32
N LYS A 367 -18.11 13.63 -17.40
CA LYS A 367 -18.80 12.80 -18.41
C LYS A 367 -18.38 13.09 -19.86
N PRO A 368 -18.23 14.32 -20.36
CA PRO A 368 -17.84 14.58 -21.75
C PRO A 368 -16.37 14.23 -22.05
N VAL A 369 -15.49 14.24 -21.05
CA VAL A 369 -14.06 13.99 -21.23
C VAL A 369 -13.76 12.48 -21.14
N PHE A 370 -12.88 11.98 -22.01
CA PHE A 370 -12.36 10.61 -21.84
C PHE A 370 -11.47 10.56 -20.59
N THR A 371 -11.93 9.81 -19.60
CA THR A 371 -11.24 9.62 -18.30
C THR A 371 -11.13 8.12 -18.03
N GLU A 372 -9.97 7.67 -17.58
CA GLU A 372 -9.69 6.26 -17.28
C GLU A 372 -10.26 5.85 -15.92
N VAL A 373 -10.07 6.68 -14.89
CA VAL A 373 -10.45 6.39 -13.50
C VAL A 373 -10.94 7.67 -12.83
N VAL A 374 -11.97 7.54 -11.99
CA VAL A 374 -12.33 8.52 -10.95
C VAL A 374 -12.24 7.82 -9.61
N ALA A 375 -11.45 8.37 -8.68
CA ALA A 375 -11.22 7.84 -7.34
C ALA A 375 -11.62 8.86 -6.27
N ALA A 376 -12.43 8.46 -5.31
CA ALA A 376 -12.93 9.33 -4.24
C ALA A 376 -13.33 8.53 -3.00
N PRO A 377 -13.41 9.15 -1.81
CA PRO A 377 -13.89 8.47 -0.61
C PRO A 377 -15.39 8.13 -0.69
N ALA A 378 -16.17 8.93 -1.40
CA ALA A 378 -17.61 8.73 -1.55
C ALA A 378 -18.15 9.39 -2.83
N TYR A 379 -19.38 9.04 -3.18
CA TYR A 379 -20.11 9.55 -4.34
C TYR A 379 -21.57 9.79 -3.99
N GLU A 380 -22.15 10.87 -4.51
CA GLU A 380 -23.60 10.99 -4.54
C GLU A 380 -24.22 9.90 -5.45
N PRO A 381 -25.39 9.34 -5.14
CA PRO A 381 -26.03 8.32 -5.97
C PRO A 381 -26.17 8.73 -7.45
N GLU A 382 -26.63 9.96 -7.70
CA GLU A 382 -26.76 10.52 -9.04
C GLU A 382 -25.40 10.63 -9.76
N ALA A 383 -24.32 10.94 -9.04
CA ALA A 383 -22.99 10.99 -9.62
C ALA A 383 -22.54 9.62 -10.15
N VAL A 384 -22.83 8.54 -9.40
CA VAL A 384 -22.54 7.17 -9.84
C VAL A 384 -23.33 6.84 -11.10
N GLU A 385 -24.63 7.17 -11.15
CA GLU A 385 -25.46 6.93 -12.33
C GLU A 385 -24.91 7.65 -13.56
N ILE A 386 -24.53 8.93 -13.44
CA ILE A 386 -23.95 9.71 -14.52
C ILE A 386 -22.65 9.09 -15.04
N LEU A 387 -21.73 8.75 -14.14
CA LEU A 387 -20.41 8.19 -14.50
C LEU A 387 -20.52 6.78 -15.07
N ALA A 388 -21.40 5.94 -14.54
CA ALA A 388 -21.62 4.56 -15.00
C ALA A 388 -22.16 4.48 -16.45
N THR A 389 -22.72 5.56 -17.01
CA THR A 389 -23.05 5.62 -18.44
C THR A 389 -21.85 5.40 -19.35
N LYS A 390 -20.63 5.63 -18.84
CA LYS A 390 -19.36 5.40 -19.54
C LYS A 390 -18.80 4.03 -19.21
N ARG A 391 -19.08 3.02 -20.03
CA ARG A 391 -18.72 1.60 -19.80
C ARG A 391 -17.23 1.34 -19.54
N ASN A 392 -16.34 2.24 -19.94
CA ASN A 392 -14.89 2.07 -19.79
C ASN A 392 -14.32 2.81 -18.57
N LEU A 393 -15.04 3.79 -18.02
CA LEU A 393 -14.62 4.59 -16.87
C LEU A 393 -14.71 3.77 -15.58
N ARG A 394 -13.57 3.64 -14.88
CA ARG A 394 -13.52 3.00 -13.55
C ARG A 394 -13.91 4.02 -12.51
N VAL A 395 -14.91 3.71 -11.73
CA VAL A 395 -15.37 4.54 -10.59
C VAL A 395 -15.00 3.79 -9.32
N LEU A 396 -14.08 4.36 -8.53
CA LEU A 396 -13.49 3.72 -7.37
C LEU A 396 -13.82 4.46 -6.08
N VAL A 397 -14.32 3.74 -5.09
CA VAL A 397 -14.30 4.20 -3.69
C VAL A 397 -12.96 3.82 -3.09
N VAL A 398 -12.19 4.81 -2.68
CA VAL A 398 -10.84 4.65 -2.12
C VAL A 398 -10.80 5.31 -0.75
N GLU A 399 -10.37 4.59 0.26
CA GLU A 399 -10.16 5.15 1.58
C GLU A 399 -8.99 6.14 1.59
N PRO A 400 -8.99 7.12 2.51
CA PRO A 400 -7.85 8.02 2.69
C PRO A 400 -6.53 7.26 2.85
N PRO A 401 -5.42 7.76 2.28
CA PRO A 401 -4.11 7.16 2.49
C PRO A 401 -3.74 7.13 3.97
N THR A 402 -3.25 5.99 4.45
CA THR A 402 -2.71 5.90 5.81
C THR A 402 -1.42 6.72 5.90
N PRO A 403 -1.30 7.66 6.86
CA PRO A 403 -0.07 8.40 7.06
C PRO A 403 1.09 7.49 7.49
N GLY A 404 2.32 7.84 7.10
CA GLY A 404 3.53 7.12 7.50
C GLY A 404 3.82 5.86 6.68
N GLY A 405 4.69 5.00 7.21
CA GLY A 405 5.21 3.82 6.54
C GLY A 405 6.44 4.11 5.68
N TYR A 406 6.84 3.12 4.89
CA TYR A 406 8.05 3.18 4.08
C TYR A 406 7.73 3.20 2.60
N ASP A 407 8.54 3.96 1.84
CA ASP A 407 8.67 3.83 0.40
C ASP A 407 9.86 2.91 0.09
N VAL A 408 9.62 1.87 -0.68
CA VAL A 408 10.61 0.85 -1.06
C VAL A 408 10.88 0.93 -2.55
N LYS A 409 12.12 1.24 -2.92
CA LYS A 409 12.55 1.27 -4.32
C LYS A 409 13.56 0.15 -4.57
N GLN A 410 13.21 -0.79 -5.42
CA GLN A 410 14.11 -1.87 -5.80
C GLN A 410 15.29 -1.35 -6.61
N ILE A 411 16.48 -1.83 -6.28
CA ILE A 411 17.72 -1.59 -7.03
C ILE A 411 18.40 -2.93 -7.31
N SER A 412 19.41 -2.93 -8.18
CA SER A 412 20.19 -4.16 -8.43
C SER A 412 20.82 -4.66 -7.14
N GLY A 413 20.47 -5.88 -6.74
CA GLY A 413 21.01 -6.55 -5.55
C GLY A 413 20.32 -6.21 -4.23
N GLY A 414 19.27 -5.36 -4.23
CA GLY A 414 18.57 -5.01 -2.99
C GLY A 414 17.50 -3.94 -3.17
N ALA A 415 17.30 -3.15 -2.14
CA ALA A 415 16.37 -2.03 -2.15
C ALA A 415 16.93 -0.84 -1.36
N VAL A 416 16.57 0.37 -1.74
CA VAL A 416 16.64 1.54 -0.87
C VAL A 416 15.27 1.74 -0.24
N ILE A 417 15.24 1.97 1.07
CA ILE A 417 14.03 2.14 1.86
C ILE A 417 14.15 3.46 2.60
N GLN A 418 13.09 4.24 2.59
CA GLN A 418 13.00 5.50 3.30
C GLN A 418 11.64 5.63 3.97
N GLU A 419 11.54 6.47 4.97
CA GLU A 419 10.22 6.93 5.44
C GLU A 419 9.50 7.65 4.31
N ARG A 420 8.18 7.47 4.28
CA ARG A 420 7.35 8.16 3.30
C ARG A 420 7.40 9.66 3.53
N ASP A 421 7.65 10.42 2.48
CA ASP A 421 7.59 11.88 2.52
C ASP A 421 6.15 12.35 2.76
N LEU A 422 5.93 13.08 3.84
CA LEU A 422 4.62 13.61 4.26
C LEU A 422 4.68 15.14 4.36
N VAL A 423 3.50 15.78 4.37
CA VAL A 423 3.37 17.23 4.63
C VAL A 423 3.40 17.48 6.14
N ASN A 424 4.54 17.24 6.78
CA ASN A 424 4.73 17.36 8.22
C ASN A 424 6.12 17.90 8.62
N ALA A 425 6.94 18.28 7.67
CA ALA A 425 8.23 18.86 7.94
C ALA A 425 8.10 20.33 8.42
N PRO A 426 9.06 20.85 9.20
CA PRO A 426 9.00 22.25 9.70
C PRO A 426 8.79 23.31 8.62
N GLY A 427 9.31 23.05 7.40
CA GLY A 427 9.16 23.96 6.24
C GLY A 427 7.83 23.84 5.50
N ASP A 428 6.92 22.96 5.91
CA ASP A 428 5.62 22.81 5.26
C ASP A 428 4.57 23.81 5.74
N LEU A 429 4.85 24.47 6.84
CA LEU A 429 4.00 25.53 7.38
C LEU A 429 4.57 26.91 7.06
N PRO A 430 3.75 27.89 6.61
CA PRO A 430 4.21 29.24 6.29
C PRO A 430 4.89 29.97 7.47
N SER A 431 4.54 29.61 8.70
CA SER A 431 5.15 30.17 9.92
C SER A 431 6.65 29.84 10.04
N GLY A 432 7.11 28.76 9.38
CA GLY A 432 8.53 28.39 9.32
C GLY A 432 9.28 29.04 8.14
N TRP A 433 8.59 29.73 7.24
CA TRP A 433 9.20 30.28 6.04
C TRP A 433 9.97 31.57 6.32
N ARG A 434 11.13 31.71 5.74
CA ARG A 434 11.97 32.90 5.86
C ARG A 434 11.84 33.79 4.62
N LEU A 435 11.30 35.00 4.79
CA LEU A 435 11.29 36.03 3.74
C LEU A 435 12.73 36.47 3.47
N VAL A 436 13.18 36.39 2.22
CA VAL A 436 14.56 36.74 1.81
C VAL A 436 14.63 37.80 0.73
N ALA A 437 13.55 38.04 -0.01
CA ALA A 437 13.45 39.09 -1.02
C ALA A 437 12.01 39.63 -1.11
N GLY A 438 11.86 40.87 -1.54
CA GLY A 438 10.58 41.55 -1.71
C GLY A 438 9.89 41.88 -0.38
N GLU A 439 8.65 42.35 -0.48
CA GLU A 439 7.78 42.64 0.66
C GLU A 439 7.03 41.38 1.11
N PRO A 440 6.57 41.30 2.38
CA PRO A 440 5.71 40.22 2.83
C PRO A 440 4.49 40.06 1.92
N ALA A 441 4.22 38.83 1.51
CA ALA A 441 3.09 38.52 0.64
C ALA A 441 1.75 38.78 1.35
N SER A 442 0.75 39.24 0.58
CA SER A 442 -0.62 39.34 1.07
C SER A 442 -1.19 37.94 1.42
N PRO A 443 -2.23 37.87 2.26
CA PRO A 443 -2.82 36.57 2.66
C PRO A 443 -3.20 35.69 1.47
N ASP A 444 -3.75 36.25 0.39
CA ASP A 444 -4.12 35.52 -0.83
C ASP A 444 -2.90 34.92 -1.54
N VAL A 445 -1.81 35.70 -1.61
CA VAL A 445 -0.54 35.23 -2.20
C VAL A 445 0.08 34.14 -1.34
N VAL A 446 0.02 34.28 -0.01
CA VAL A 446 0.49 33.23 0.91
C VAL A 446 -0.34 31.93 0.73
N ALA A 447 -1.66 32.04 0.58
CA ALA A 447 -2.53 30.88 0.32
C ALA A 447 -2.14 30.17 -0.99
N ASP A 448 -1.89 30.92 -2.06
CA ASP A 448 -1.40 30.36 -3.33
C ASP A 448 0.00 29.73 -3.20
N LEU A 449 0.91 30.33 -2.43
CA LEU A 449 2.24 29.77 -2.17
C LEU A 449 2.16 28.46 -1.38
N VAL A 450 1.29 28.37 -0.36
CA VAL A 450 1.04 27.14 0.41
C VAL A 450 0.45 26.05 -0.48
N PHE A 451 -0.53 26.41 -1.32
CA PHE A 451 -1.08 25.51 -2.30
C PHE A 451 0.01 24.99 -3.25
N ALA A 452 0.79 25.89 -3.84
CA ALA A 452 1.86 25.55 -4.78
C ALA A 452 2.94 24.67 -4.14
N TRP A 453 3.30 24.95 -2.88
CA TRP A 453 4.26 24.16 -2.10
C TRP A 453 3.80 22.73 -1.88
N ARG A 454 2.54 22.53 -1.51
CA ARG A 454 1.95 21.20 -1.34
C ARG A 454 1.79 20.47 -2.68
N ALA A 455 1.33 21.18 -3.72
CA ALA A 455 1.09 20.59 -5.03
C ALA A 455 2.38 20.18 -5.76
N VAL A 456 3.51 20.90 -5.56
CA VAL A 456 4.78 20.58 -6.24
C VAL A 456 5.36 19.23 -5.81
N ARG A 457 5.03 18.72 -4.63
CA ARG A 457 5.41 17.39 -4.14
C ARG A 457 4.92 16.25 -5.04
N ALA A 458 3.77 16.43 -5.68
CA ALA A 458 3.20 15.43 -6.61
C ALA A 458 3.90 15.43 -7.98
N VAL A 459 4.84 16.35 -8.22
CA VAL A 459 5.51 16.52 -9.52
C VAL A 459 6.87 15.85 -9.50
N ARG A 460 7.17 15.08 -10.55
CA ARG A 460 8.49 14.43 -10.68
C ARG A 460 9.60 15.47 -10.83
N SER A 461 10.69 15.28 -10.08
CA SER A 461 11.86 16.16 -10.06
C SER A 461 12.64 16.15 -11.38
N ASN A 462 13.34 17.20 -11.76
CA ASN A 462 13.25 18.54 -11.18
C ASN A 462 11.89 19.15 -11.48
N ALA A 463 11.25 19.75 -10.48
CA ALA A 463 9.88 20.24 -10.59
C ALA A 463 9.77 21.76 -10.32
N ILE A 464 9.02 22.42 -11.18
CA ILE A 464 8.52 23.80 -10.96
C ILE A 464 7.01 23.79 -11.20
N LEU A 465 6.28 24.37 -10.27
CA LEU A 465 4.82 24.48 -10.35
C LEU A 465 4.41 25.95 -10.22
N LEU A 466 3.60 26.41 -11.17
CA LEU A 466 2.97 27.72 -11.14
C LEU A 466 1.52 27.60 -10.70
N ALA A 467 1.10 28.47 -9.79
CA ALA A 467 -0.25 28.46 -9.24
C ALA A 467 -0.85 29.87 -9.13
N ARG A 468 -2.18 29.93 -9.21
CA ARG A 468 -2.99 31.13 -9.00
C ARG A 468 -4.40 30.72 -8.56
N ASP A 469 -4.96 31.43 -7.59
CA ASP A 469 -6.34 31.22 -7.08
C ASP A 469 -6.61 29.78 -6.64
N GLY A 470 -5.65 29.15 -5.93
CA GLY A 470 -5.74 27.80 -5.43
C GLY A 470 -5.75 26.71 -6.52
N ALA A 471 -5.19 27.00 -7.69
CA ALA A 471 -5.10 26.08 -8.80
C ALA A 471 -3.74 26.14 -9.51
N THR A 472 -3.27 25.03 -10.03
CA THR A 472 -2.12 24.98 -10.92
C THR A 472 -2.45 25.65 -12.25
N VAL A 473 -1.51 26.42 -12.78
CA VAL A 473 -1.63 27.06 -14.11
C VAL A 473 -0.54 26.58 -15.07
N GLY A 474 0.55 26.00 -14.55
CA GLY A 474 1.62 25.43 -15.35
C GLY A 474 2.52 24.53 -14.51
N VAL A 475 2.92 23.40 -15.06
CA VAL A 475 3.74 22.40 -14.37
C VAL A 475 4.91 21.99 -15.26
N GLY A 476 6.13 22.19 -14.78
CA GLY A 476 7.36 21.72 -15.40
C GLY A 476 7.88 20.52 -14.61
N MET A 477 7.75 19.32 -15.19
CA MET A 477 8.01 18.04 -14.54
C MET A 477 9.14 17.26 -15.19
N GLY A 478 9.89 16.51 -14.38
CA GLY A 478 10.78 15.44 -14.84
C GLY A 478 11.98 15.92 -15.66
N GLN A 479 12.44 17.14 -15.46
CA GLN A 479 13.55 17.69 -16.22
C GLN A 479 14.90 17.41 -15.54
N VAL A 480 15.93 17.15 -16.34
CA VAL A 480 17.29 16.89 -15.82
C VAL A 480 17.99 18.15 -15.28
N ASN A 481 17.46 19.32 -15.57
CA ASN A 481 17.93 20.59 -15.00
C ASN A 481 16.79 21.51 -14.61
N ARG A 482 17.04 22.43 -13.69
CA ARG A 482 16.04 23.34 -13.12
C ARG A 482 15.53 24.38 -14.12
N VAL A 483 16.41 24.87 -15.01
CA VAL A 483 16.07 25.90 -15.99
C VAL A 483 15.02 25.39 -16.97
N ASP A 484 15.16 24.16 -17.45
CA ASP A 484 14.19 23.58 -18.37
C ASP A 484 12.85 23.31 -17.68
N SER A 485 12.85 22.97 -16.39
CA SER A 485 11.61 22.88 -15.60
C SER A 485 10.91 24.25 -15.53
N CYS A 486 11.67 25.34 -15.33
CA CYS A 486 11.11 26.68 -15.32
C CYS A 486 10.52 27.05 -16.69
N ARG A 487 11.27 26.82 -17.77
CA ARG A 487 10.80 27.08 -19.14
C ARG A 487 9.53 26.29 -19.46
N LEU A 488 9.53 24.99 -19.14
CA LEU A 488 8.40 24.12 -19.38
C LEU A 488 7.16 24.56 -18.59
N ALA A 489 7.32 24.94 -17.31
CA ALA A 489 6.22 25.43 -16.49
C ALA A 489 5.59 26.71 -17.07
N VAL A 490 6.43 27.67 -17.48
CA VAL A 490 5.99 28.95 -18.10
C VAL A 490 5.32 28.69 -19.45
N GLU A 491 5.94 27.90 -20.33
CA GLU A 491 5.38 27.56 -21.63
C GLU A 491 4.00 26.92 -21.48
N ARG A 492 3.88 25.92 -20.62
CA ARG A 492 2.61 25.22 -20.36
C ARG A 492 1.56 26.16 -19.76
N ALA A 493 1.95 27.03 -18.84
CA ALA A 493 1.04 28.03 -18.29
C ALA A 493 0.44 28.93 -19.37
N ASN A 494 1.26 29.39 -20.32
CA ASN A 494 0.88 30.38 -21.31
C ASN A 494 0.27 29.79 -22.60
N THR A 495 0.32 28.44 -22.78
CA THR A 495 -0.14 27.82 -24.03
C THR A 495 -1.27 26.80 -23.83
N LEU A 496 -1.32 26.09 -22.68
CA LEU A 496 -2.24 24.93 -22.56
C LEU A 496 -3.67 25.32 -22.18
N GLY A 497 -3.87 26.39 -21.40
CA GLY A 497 -5.21 26.80 -20.95
C GLY A 497 -6.16 27.26 -22.07
N SER A 498 -5.61 27.68 -23.20
CA SER A 498 -6.39 28.06 -24.39
C SER A 498 -6.66 26.90 -25.36
N ARG A 499 -6.17 25.69 -25.03
CA ARG A 499 -6.39 24.50 -25.85
C ARG A 499 -7.64 23.76 -25.36
N SER A 500 -8.49 23.32 -26.27
CA SER A 500 -9.55 22.36 -25.98
C SER A 500 -9.32 21.08 -26.75
N THR A 501 -9.76 19.96 -26.19
CA THR A 501 -9.97 18.75 -26.99
C THR A 501 -11.16 19.04 -27.90
N GLY A 502 -10.93 19.15 -29.21
CA GLY A 502 -12.01 19.27 -30.19
C GLY A 502 -13.05 18.18 -29.98
N ASP A 503 -14.32 18.49 -30.29
CA ASP A 503 -15.45 17.59 -30.08
C ASP A 503 -15.13 16.15 -30.45
N ALA A 504 -15.34 15.23 -29.52
CA ALA A 504 -15.07 13.80 -29.63
C ALA A 504 -15.96 13.07 -30.67
N ALA A 505 -16.49 13.78 -31.67
CA ALA A 505 -17.38 13.28 -32.68
C ALA A 505 -16.69 12.45 -33.79
N THR A 506 -15.36 12.39 -33.81
CA THR A 506 -14.62 11.55 -34.78
C THR A 506 -13.68 10.58 -34.06
N ALA A 507 -14.25 9.57 -33.39
CA ALA A 507 -13.49 8.41 -32.96
C ALA A 507 -12.99 7.66 -34.23
N PRO A 508 -11.68 7.37 -34.38
CA PRO A 508 -11.21 6.55 -35.48
C PRO A 508 -11.80 5.15 -35.38
N ALA A 509 -12.13 4.59 -36.54
CA ALA A 509 -12.67 3.24 -36.69
C ALA A 509 -11.78 2.19 -36.01
N LYS A 510 -12.40 1.14 -35.44
CA LYS A 510 -11.74 -0.01 -34.84
C LYS A 510 -10.61 -0.53 -35.74
N GLY A 511 -9.36 -0.44 -35.27
CA GLY A 511 -8.23 -1.09 -35.93
C GLY A 511 -6.89 -0.32 -35.97
N ALA A 512 -6.83 0.93 -35.53
CA ALA A 512 -5.55 1.66 -35.49
C ALA A 512 -4.79 1.36 -34.18
N VAL A 513 -3.69 0.66 -34.29
CA VAL A 513 -2.64 0.56 -33.26
C VAL A 513 -1.84 1.87 -33.33
N GLY A 514 -2.24 2.83 -32.51
CA GLY A 514 -1.60 4.12 -32.36
C GLY A 514 -2.51 4.99 -31.50
N GLY A 515 -2.01 5.51 -30.39
CA GLY A 515 -2.78 6.40 -29.52
C GLY A 515 -3.40 7.53 -30.34
N ALA A 516 -4.73 7.65 -30.30
CA ALA A 516 -5.43 8.76 -30.90
C ALA A 516 -4.94 10.05 -30.22
N GLN A 517 -4.12 10.84 -30.89
CA GLN A 517 -3.85 12.22 -30.50
C GLN A 517 -5.15 12.97 -30.69
N ALA A 518 -5.68 13.53 -29.58
CA ALA A 518 -6.76 14.51 -29.67
C ALA A 518 -6.27 15.65 -30.56
N SER A 519 -7.04 15.99 -31.61
CA SER A 519 -6.70 17.16 -32.45
C SER A 519 -6.78 18.41 -31.57
N GLU A 520 -5.67 19.11 -31.44
CA GLU A 520 -5.59 20.38 -30.71
C GLU A 520 -6.37 21.45 -31.48
N VAL A 521 -7.37 22.02 -30.84
CA VAL A 521 -8.06 23.21 -31.36
C VAL A 521 -7.79 24.37 -30.42
N LEU A 522 -7.14 25.42 -30.93
CA LEU A 522 -6.99 26.67 -30.21
C LEU A 522 -8.35 27.36 -30.13
N THR A 523 -8.87 27.55 -28.92
CA THR A 523 -10.19 28.14 -28.66
C THR A 523 -10.15 29.63 -28.34
N GLY A 524 -8.95 30.24 -28.28
CA GLY A 524 -8.75 31.67 -27.97
C GLY A 524 -7.31 32.13 -28.18
N ALA A 525 -7.07 33.42 -27.99
CA ALA A 525 -5.71 33.93 -27.92
C ALA A 525 -4.98 33.35 -26.71
N PRO A 526 -3.65 33.07 -26.81
CA PRO A 526 -2.86 32.63 -25.67
C PRO A 526 -3.00 33.60 -24.49
N GLU A 527 -3.39 33.10 -23.34
CA GLU A 527 -3.41 33.89 -22.09
C GLU A 527 -2.10 33.69 -21.35
N GLU A 528 -1.43 34.76 -20.97
CA GLU A 528 -0.19 34.72 -20.16
C GLU A 528 -0.51 34.38 -18.69
N ARG A 529 -0.90 33.11 -18.42
CA ARG A 529 -1.28 32.67 -17.07
C ARG A 529 -0.11 32.60 -16.08
N ALA A 530 1.14 32.58 -16.57
CA ALA A 530 2.32 32.69 -15.72
C ALA A 530 2.43 34.07 -15.08
N ARG A 531 1.95 35.12 -15.76
CA ARG A 531 1.97 36.51 -15.24
C ARG A 531 1.03 36.63 -14.04
N GLY A 532 1.60 37.11 -12.93
CA GLY A 532 0.88 37.24 -11.66
C GLY A 532 0.64 35.92 -10.91
N ALA A 533 1.09 34.78 -11.41
CA ALA A 533 1.10 33.52 -10.67
C ALA A 533 2.18 33.52 -9.59
N VAL A 534 2.08 32.57 -8.66
CA VAL A 534 3.17 32.22 -7.75
C VAL A 534 3.90 30.99 -8.26
N ALA A 535 5.15 30.76 -7.85
CA ALA A 535 5.93 29.59 -8.20
C ALA A 535 6.41 28.84 -6.97
N ALA A 536 6.36 27.50 -7.02
CA ALA A 536 7.03 26.61 -6.08
C ALA A 536 8.08 25.76 -6.80
N SER A 537 9.22 25.57 -6.14
CA SER A 537 10.29 24.68 -6.58
C SER A 537 10.51 23.56 -5.57
N ASP A 538 10.54 22.32 -6.01
CA ASP A 538 10.74 21.13 -5.16
C ASP A 538 12.13 21.08 -4.49
N ALA A 539 13.11 21.83 -5.02
CA ALA A 539 14.44 22.00 -4.46
C ALA A 539 14.98 23.43 -4.73
N PHE A 540 16.19 23.70 -4.24
CA PHE A 540 16.84 25.00 -4.44
C PHE A 540 17.16 25.29 -5.91
N PHE A 541 17.28 26.58 -6.26
CA PHE A 541 17.83 27.02 -7.53
C PHE A 541 19.37 26.96 -7.45
N PRO A 542 20.06 26.17 -8.29
CA PRO A 542 21.52 26.12 -8.27
C PRO A 542 22.18 27.40 -8.80
N PHE A 543 21.46 28.13 -9.67
CA PHE A 543 21.86 29.41 -10.30
C PHE A 543 20.63 30.31 -10.46
N ALA A 544 20.85 31.58 -10.68
CA ALA A 544 19.78 32.54 -10.88
C ALA A 544 19.05 32.43 -12.24
N ASP A 545 19.60 31.71 -13.21
CA ASP A 545 19.07 31.59 -14.56
C ASP A 545 17.67 30.93 -14.60
N GLY A 546 17.44 29.90 -13.81
CA GLY A 546 16.11 29.27 -13.67
C GLY A 546 15.10 30.23 -13.07
N LEU A 547 15.49 30.96 -12.01
CA LEU A 547 14.64 32.01 -11.43
C LEU A 547 14.35 33.10 -12.44
N GLN A 548 15.35 33.55 -13.24
CA GLN A 548 15.19 34.61 -14.23
C GLN A 548 14.06 34.27 -15.24
N VAL A 549 13.94 33.02 -15.67
CA VAL A 549 12.82 32.60 -16.53
C VAL A 549 11.46 32.90 -15.90
N LEU A 550 11.32 32.65 -14.58
CA LEU A 550 10.09 32.94 -13.85
C LEU A 550 9.83 34.43 -13.68
N LEU A 551 10.89 35.20 -13.40
CA LEU A 551 10.83 36.66 -13.27
C LEU A 551 10.41 37.31 -14.60
N ASP A 552 11.01 36.90 -15.72
CA ASP A 552 10.69 37.40 -17.06
C ASP A 552 9.25 37.09 -17.47
N ALA A 553 8.71 35.95 -16.99
CA ALA A 553 7.31 35.56 -17.19
C ALA A 553 6.33 36.32 -16.30
N GLY A 554 6.83 37.18 -15.37
CA GLY A 554 6.01 38.00 -14.49
C GLY A 554 5.42 37.26 -13.29
N VAL A 555 6.08 36.22 -12.80
CA VAL A 555 5.73 35.53 -11.53
C VAL A 555 5.89 36.55 -10.38
N ARG A 556 4.88 36.61 -9.49
CA ARG A 556 4.83 37.64 -8.42
C ARG A 556 5.47 37.22 -7.10
N ALA A 557 5.55 35.92 -6.84
CA ALA A 557 6.15 35.36 -5.62
C ALA A 557 6.67 33.96 -5.85
N VAL A 558 7.72 33.56 -5.09
CA VAL A 558 8.39 32.26 -5.22
C VAL A 558 8.60 31.66 -3.83
N VAL A 559 8.36 30.37 -3.70
CA VAL A 559 8.73 29.56 -2.54
C VAL A 559 9.67 28.43 -2.98
N GLN A 560 10.76 28.24 -2.23
CA GLN A 560 11.77 27.21 -2.50
C GLN A 560 12.51 26.82 -1.21
N PRO A 561 13.18 25.66 -1.15
CA PRO A 561 13.92 25.22 0.03
C PRO A 561 15.08 26.14 0.45
N GLY A 562 15.85 26.67 -0.49
CA GLY A 562 17.16 27.23 -0.22
C GLY A 562 18.21 26.14 0.04
N GLY A 563 19.41 26.56 0.48
CA GLY A 563 20.54 25.65 0.79
C GLY A 563 21.55 25.50 -0.35
N SER A 564 21.42 26.28 -1.44
CA SER A 564 22.47 26.38 -2.46
C SER A 564 23.63 27.22 -1.99
N ILE A 565 24.86 26.86 -2.39
CA ILE A 565 26.04 27.72 -2.21
C ILE A 565 25.85 29.10 -2.87
N ARG A 566 24.98 29.15 -3.91
CA ARG A 566 24.68 30.38 -4.66
C ARG A 566 23.31 30.99 -4.32
N ASP A 567 22.74 30.70 -3.16
CA ASP A 567 21.48 31.33 -2.72
C ASP A 567 21.56 32.86 -2.74
N SER A 568 22.72 33.42 -2.42
CA SER A 568 22.93 34.89 -2.47
C SER A 568 22.70 35.49 -3.85
N GLU A 569 23.10 34.80 -4.93
CA GLU A 569 22.88 35.24 -6.32
C GLU A 569 21.38 35.15 -6.68
N VAL A 570 20.73 34.04 -6.30
CA VAL A 570 19.30 33.82 -6.54
C VAL A 570 18.45 34.85 -5.79
N ILE A 571 18.78 35.12 -4.52
CA ILE A 571 18.11 36.13 -3.70
C ILE A 571 18.33 37.55 -4.27
N ALA A 572 19.54 37.85 -4.75
CA ALA A 572 19.84 39.13 -5.36
C ALA A 572 19.01 39.37 -6.63
N ALA A 573 18.84 38.35 -7.48
CA ALA A 573 17.99 38.42 -8.66
C ALA A 573 16.52 38.67 -8.30
N ALA A 574 15.97 37.96 -7.30
CA ALA A 574 14.61 38.21 -6.82
C ALA A 574 14.42 39.65 -6.28
N ARG A 575 15.39 40.14 -5.51
CA ARG A 575 15.37 41.51 -4.98
C ARG A 575 15.43 42.58 -6.10
N ALA A 576 16.28 42.35 -7.09
CA ALA A 576 16.40 43.26 -8.22
C ALA A 576 15.10 43.35 -9.04
N ALA A 577 14.37 42.27 -9.13
CA ALA A 577 13.07 42.18 -9.80
C ALA A 577 11.88 42.63 -8.90
N GLY A 578 12.11 42.92 -7.62
CA GLY A 578 11.05 43.26 -6.67
C GLY A 578 10.07 42.12 -6.38
N VAL A 579 10.50 40.87 -6.59
CA VAL A 579 9.66 39.67 -6.41
C VAL A 579 9.82 39.11 -5.00
N THR A 580 8.70 38.77 -4.35
CA THR A 580 8.70 38.17 -3.02
C THR A 580 9.25 36.75 -3.08
N MET A 581 10.22 36.42 -2.22
CA MET A 581 10.77 35.09 -2.13
C MET A 581 10.84 34.59 -0.69
N TYR A 582 10.33 33.37 -0.49
CA TYR A 582 10.41 32.62 0.78
C TYR A 582 11.31 31.39 0.64
N LEU A 583 12.07 31.11 1.71
CA LEU A 583 12.81 29.87 1.87
C LEU A 583 12.14 29.01 2.94
N THR A 584 11.86 27.73 2.61
CA THR A 584 11.20 26.77 3.50
C THR A 584 12.19 26.02 4.38
N GLY A 585 13.45 25.84 3.95
CA GLY A 585 14.43 24.98 4.60
C GLY A 585 14.16 23.48 4.43
N THR A 586 13.07 23.11 3.81
CA THR A 586 12.66 21.71 3.55
C THR A 586 12.57 21.47 2.05
N ARG A 587 12.93 20.24 1.63
CA ARG A 587 12.92 19.82 0.21
C ARG A 587 12.01 18.59 0.06
N HIS A 588 11.26 18.53 -1.06
CA HIS A 588 10.39 17.42 -1.40
C HIS A 588 10.70 16.86 -2.81
N PHE A 589 11.77 16.11 -2.96
CA PHE A 589 12.08 15.44 -4.22
C PHE A 589 11.17 14.22 -4.45
N SER A 590 10.74 14.05 -5.69
CA SER A 590 9.99 12.89 -6.16
C SER A 590 10.63 12.32 -7.45
N HIS A 591 11.24 11.13 -7.39
CA HIS A 591 11.92 10.48 -8.52
C HIS A 591 11.19 9.21 -8.98
#